data_8e50de4fadd7452adc14e10ee5bb35db
#
_entry.id   8e50de4fadd7452adc14e10ee5bb35db
#
_cell.length_a   1.000
_cell.length_b   1.000
_cell.length_c   1.000
_cell.angle_alpha   90.00
_cell.angle_beta   90.00
_cell.angle_gamma   90.00
#
_symmetry.space_group_name_H-M   'P 1'
#
loop_
_entity.id
_entity.type
_entity.pdbx_description
1 polymer ?
#
loop_
_entity_poly.entity_id
_entity_poly.type
_entity_poly.pdbx_seq_one_letter_code
_entity_poly.pdbx_strand_id
1 'polypeptide(L)'
;MTTSHALEAKYEAEDKEIKSETESTNLEKLPNPTGWRLLVMPFAVKEKTEGGIIIAQETLDRARVATQVGYVLKMGDLCYKDEDKYPTGPWCKEKQWVIFARYAGSRMEIDVGEIRLLNDDEVLGTIDDPNDILHAF
;
A
#
# COMPACT_ATOMS: atom_id res chain seq x y z
N MET A 1 -24.68 1.52 -17.31
CA MET A 1 -23.51 2.05 -17.96
C MET A 1 -23.19 1.29 -19.22
N THR A 2 -22.90 2.02 -20.22
CA THR A 2 -22.68 1.47 -21.53
C THR A 2 -21.26 0.97 -21.70
N THR A 3 -21.13 -0.12 -22.41
CA THR A 3 -19.91 -0.87 -22.55
C THR A 3 -19.42 -1.00 -23.99
N SER A 4 -19.74 -0.03 -24.88
CA SER A 4 -19.17 -0.02 -26.21
C SER A 4 -17.69 0.39 -26.14
N HIS A 5 -16.87 -0.07 -27.07
CA HIS A 5 -15.43 0.20 -27.07
C HIS A 5 -15.09 1.69 -27.09
N ALA A 6 -15.83 2.49 -27.88
CA ALA A 6 -15.62 3.94 -27.90
C ALA A 6 -15.98 4.59 -26.56
N LEU A 7 -17.02 4.09 -25.92
CA LEU A 7 -17.46 4.55 -24.61
C LEU A 7 -16.57 4.00 -23.51
N GLU A 8 -16.04 2.81 -23.67
CA GLU A 8 -15.05 2.25 -22.74
C GLU A 8 -13.78 3.09 -22.71
N ALA A 9 -13.25 3.48 -23.88
CA ALA A 9 -12.08 4.32 -23.95
C ALA A 9 -12.33 5.69 -23.30
N LYS A 10 -13.48 6.29 -23.58
CA LYS A 10 -13.90 7.55 -22.97
C LYS A 10 -14.13 7.36 -21.47
N TYR A 11 -14.77 6.27 -21.10
CA TYR A 11 -15.04 5.92 -19.73
C TYR A 11 -13.74 5.65 -18.94
N GLU A 12 -12.79 4.97 -19.55
CA GLU A 12 -11.46 4.76 -18.94
C GLU A 12 -10.72 6.07 -18.73
N ALA A 13 -10.83 7.01 -19.69
CA ALA A 13 -10.24 8.34 -19.53
C ALA A 13 -10.92 9.13 -18.40
N GLU A 14 -12.25 9.12 -18.37
CA GLU A 14 -13.03 9.73 -17.28
C GLU A 14 -12.78 9.03 -15.95
N ASP A 15 -12.67 7.71 -15.98
CA ASP A 15 -12.37 6.90 -14.80
C ASP A 15 -10.97 7.20 -14.24
N LYS A 16 -9.99 7.43 -15.13
CA LYS A 16 -8.66 7.89 -14.72
C LYS A 16 -8.69 9.26 -14.07
N GLU A 17 -9.47 10.20 -14.61
CA GLU A 17 -9.66 11.52 -14.02
C GLU A 17 -10.38 11.41 -12.67
N ILE A 18 -11.44 10.61 -12.60
CA ILE A 18 -12.19 10.36 -11.37
C ILE A 18 -11.30 9.66 -10.34
N LYS A 19 -10.51 8.69 -10.74
CA LYS A 19 -9.56 8.01 -9.85
C LYS A 19 -8.50 8.97 -9.34
N SER A 20 -7.99 9.85 -10.18
CA SER A 20 -7.04 10.88 -9.79
C SER A 20 -7.64 11.83 -8.74
N GLU A 21 -8.85 12.32 -8.98
CA GLU A 21 -9.58 13.15 -8.02
C GLU A 21 -9.91 12.38 -6.75
N THR A 22 -10.36 11.14 -6.87
CA THR A 22 -10.69 10.27 -5.74
C THR A 22 -9.43 9.94 -4.93
N GLU A 23 -8.32 9.66 -5.59
CA GLU A 23 -7.03 9.44 -4.93
C GLU A 23 -6.58 10.68 -4.17
N SER A 24 -6.70 11.87 -4.78
CA SER A 24 -6.39 13.14 -4.11
C SER A 24 -7.29 13.36 -2.90
N THR A 25 -8.59 13.12 -3.03
CA THR A 25 -9.54 13.24 -1.94
C THR A 25 -9.26 12.21 -0.85
N ASN A 26 -8.95 10.98 -1.23
CA ASN A 26 -8.60 9.92 -0.30
C ASN A 26 -7.29 10.21 0.42
N LEU A 27 -6.30 10.77 -0.27
CA LEU A 27 -5.04 11.20 0.33
C LEU A 27 -5.26 12.31 1.36
N GLU A 28 -6.19 13.23 1.10
CA GLU A 28 -6.56 14.27 2.06
C GLU A 28 -7.22 13.70 3.31
N LYS A 29 -7.97 12.60 3.17
CA LYS A 29 -8.64 11.92 4.28
C LYS A 29 -7.75 10.97 5.05
N LEU A 30 -6.57 10.64 4.53
CA LEU A 30 -5.65 9.74 5.19
C LEU A 30 -5.02 10.41 6.41
N PRO A 31 -4.71 9.65 7.45
CA PRO A 31 -3.92 10.17 8.55
C PRO A 31 -2.58 10.69 8.06
N ASN A 32 -2.07 11.71 8.74
CA ASN A 32 -0.75 12.23 8.48
C ASN A 32 0.22 11.66 9.51
N PRO A 33 1.21 10.87 9.10
CA PRO A 33 2.18 10.34 10.04
C PRO A 33 3.00 11.49 10.64
N THR A 34 3.35 11.37 11.89
CA THR A 34 4.13 12.37 12.61
C THR A 34 5.54 11.89 12.85
N GLY A 35 6.48 12.86 12.93
CA GLY A 35 7.86 12.56 13.26
C GLY A 35 8.52 11.62 12.26
N TRP A 36 9.06 10.53 12.73
CA TRP A 36 9.75 9.52 11.92
C TRP A 36 8.88 8.31 11.55
N ARG A 37 7.56 8.50 11.50
CA ARG A 37 6.64 7.46 11.10
C ARG A 37 6.26 7.59 9.64
N LEU A 38 5.86 6.50 9.04
CA LEU A 38 5.34 6.48 7.68
C LEU A 38 4.04 5.70 7.63
N LEU A 39 3.21 6.07 6.65
CA LEU A 39 1.91 5.48 6.43
C LEU A 39 2.00 4.56 5.22
N VAL A 40 1.64 3.30 5.42
CA VAL A 40 1.64 2.31 4.35
C VAL A 40 0.25 1.71 4.17
N MET A 41 -0.09 1.40 2.93
CA MET A 41 -1.26 0.63 2.58
C MET A 41 -0.81 -0.78 2.24
N PRO A 42 -1.30 -1.80 2.96
CA PRO A 42 -0.92 -3.18 2.67
C PRO A 42 -1.24 -3.58 1.24
N PHE A 43 -0.47 -4.51 0.72
CA PHE A 43 -0.67 -5.07 -0.61
C PHE A 43 -2.08 -5.63 -0.73
N ALA A 44 -2.85 -5.11 -1.68
CA ALA A 44 -4.25 -5.48 -1.83
C ALA A 44 -4.41 -6.89 -2.39
N VAL A 45 -5.28 -7.66 -1.75
CA VAL A 45 -5.61 -9.02 -2.15
C VAL A 45 -7.01 -9.04 -2.75
N LYS A 46 -7.18 -9.71 -3.87
CA LYS A 46 -8.51 -9.98 -4.40
C LYS A 46 -9.18 -11.02 -3.51
N GLU A 47 -10.19 -10.59 -2.77
CA GLU A 47 -10.80 -11.39 -1.72
C GLU A 47 -11.72 -12.49 -2.22
N LYS A 48 -12.36 -12.33 -3.38
CA LYS A 48 -13.40 -13.27 -3.81
C LYS A 48 -13.37 -13.55 -5.30
N THR A 49 -13.37 -14.83 -5.65
CA THR A 49 -13.85 -15.27 -6.94
C THR A 49 -15.37 -15.17 -6.99
N GLU A 50 -15.97 -15.04 -8.18
CA GLU A 50 -17.40 -15.19 -8.35
C GLU A 50 -17.85 -16.52 -7.75
N GLY A 51 -18.77 -16.49 -6.80
CA GLY A 51 -19.19 -17.68 -6.06
C GLY A 51 -18.61 -17.80 -4.65
N GLY A 52 -17.59 -17.07 -4.32
CA GLY A 52 -17.19 -16.69 -2.95
C GLY A 52 -16.75 -17.76 -1.95
N ILE A 53 -16.64 -19.01 -2.33
CA ILE A 53 -16.56 -20.10 -1.35
C ILE A 53 -15.19 -20.76 -1.26
N ILE A 54 -14.42 -20.73 -2.33
CA ILE A 54 -13.12 -21.40 -2.36
C ILE A 54 -12.00 -20.35 -2.46
N ILE A 55 -11.17 -20.33 -1.42
CA ILE A 55 -9.98 -19.49 -1.42
C ILE A 55 -8.85 -20.33 -2.00
N ALA A 56 -8.33 -19.94 -3.15
CA ALA A 56 -7.19 -20.60 -3.75
C ALA A 56 -5.95 -20.42 -2.87
N GLN A 57 -5.03 -21.35 -2.93
CA GLN A 57 -3.76 -21.26 -2.21
C GLN A 57 -3.02 -19.97 -2.56
N GLU A 58 -3.07 -19.56 -3.83
CA GLU A 58 -2.51 -18.29 -4.31
C GLU A 58 -3.10 -17.08 -3.58
N THR A 59 -4.42 -17.07 -3.34
CA THR A 59 -5.08 -16.00 -2.59
C THR A 59 -4.64 -15.98 -1.13
N LEU A 60 -4.48 -17.14 -0.53
CA LEU A 60 -3.97 -17.26 0.84
C LEU A 60 -2.53 -16.76 0.93
N ASP A 61 -1.70 -17.11 -0.03
CA ASP A 61 -0.32 -16.64 -0.08
C ASP A 61 -0.26 -15.13 -0.23
N ARG A 62 -1.09 -14.53 -1.09
CA ARG A 62 -1.20 -13.08 -1.22
C ARG A 62 -1.68 -12.43 0.06
N ALA A 63 -2.63 -13.03 0.76
CA ALA A 63 -3.09 -12.53 2.05
C ALA A 63 -1.96 -12.50 3.09
N ARG A 64 -1.11 -13.51 3.10
CA ARG A 64 0.07 -13.55 3.97
C ARG A 64 1.10 -12.49 3.57
N VAL A 65 1.35 -12.34 2.28
CA VAL A 65 2.23 -11.29 1.76
C VAL A 65 1.71 -9.90 2.16
N ALA A 66 0.41 -9.68 2.07
CA ALA A 66 -0.21 -8.41 2.46
C ALA A 66 0.05 -8.03 3.93
N THR A 67 0.35 -8.99 4.78
CA THR A 67 0.70 -8.70 6.18
C THR A 67 2.13 -8.22 6.35
N GLN A 68 2.94 -8.25 5.32
CA GLN A 68 4.37 -7.93 5.37
C GLN A 68 4.83 -6.99 4.26
N VAL A 69 3.95 -6.58 3.35
CA VAL A 69 4.29 -5.71 2.24
C VAL A 69 3.24 -4.61 2.12
N GLY A 70 3.68 -3.39 1.93
CA GLY A 70 2.78 -2.26 1.75
C GLY A 70 3.38 -1.16 0.89
N TYR A 71 2.50 -0.32 0.39
CA TYR A 71 2.85 0.85 -0.42
C TYR A 71 2.96 2.08 0.46
N VAL A 72 4.05 2.79 0.38
CA VAL A 72 4.28 4.01 1.18
C VAL A 72 3.45 5.15 0.61
N LEU A 73 2.46 5.61 1.36
CA LEU A 73 1.57 6.71 0.98
C LEU A 73 2.10 8.06 1.43
N LYS A 74 2.53 8.16 2.67
CA LYS A 74 3.02 9.40 3.27
C LYS A 74 4.15 9.11 4.22
N MET A 75 5.02 10.08 4.41
CA MET A 75 6.13 10.01 5.36
C MET A 75 6.11 11.25 6.26
N GLY A 76 6.40 11.04 7.54
CA GLY A 76 6.56 12.15 8.47
C GLY A 76 7.84 12.94 8.20
N ASP A 77 7.88 14.15 8.69
CA ASP A 77 8.96 15.12 8.40
C ASP A 77 10.34 14.67 8.86
N LEU A 78 10.40 13.81 9.89
CA LEU A 78 11.65 13.34 10.47
C LEU A 78 12.11 11.97 9.96
N CYS A 79 11.33 11.35 9.04
CA CYS A 79 11.72 10.06 8.48
C CYS A 79 13.11 10.11 7.86
N TYR A 80 14.00 9.24 8.34
CA TYR A 80 15.36 9.07 7.82
C TYR A 80 16.22 10.33 7.91
N LYS A 81 15.90 11.25 8.81
CA LYS A 81 16.65 12.51 8.99
C LYS A 81 17.81 12.38 9.97
N ASP A 82 17.81 11.34 10.81
CA ASP A 82 18.91 11.09 11.74
C ASP A 82 20.11 10.54 10.97
N GLU A 83 21.12 11.37 10.76
CA GLU A 83 22.31 11.02 10.00
C GLU A 83 23.16 9.94 10.67
N ASP A 84 23.13 9.84 11.99
CA ASP A 84 23.83 8.80 12.71
C ASP A 84 23.18 7.45 12.53
N LYS A 85 21.84 7.42 12.48
CA LYS A 85 21.07 6.19 12.28
C LYS A 85 20.99 5.81 10.81
N TYR A 86 20.93 6.80 9.92
CA TYR A 86 20.75 6.60 8.48
C TYR A 86 21.88 7.27 7.70
N PRO A 87 23.14 6.80 7.87
CA PRO A 87 24.29 7.45 7.22
C PRO A 87 24.28 7.36 5.70
N THR A 88 23.55 6.39 5.16
CA THR A 88 23.44 6.20 3.70
C THR A 88 22.17 6.85 3.12
N GLY A 89 21.42 7.59 3.93
CA GLY A 89 20.18 8.23 3.52
C GLY A 89 18.94 7.39 3.72
N PRO A 90 17.80 7.80 3.14
CA PRO A 90 16.53 7.12 3.33
C PRO A 90 16.56 5.67 2.85
N TRP A 91 15.91 4.80 3.62
CA TRP A 91 15.74 3.40 3.25
C TRP A 91 14.61 3.20 2.25
N CYS A 92 13.65 4.13 2.23
CA CYS A 92 12.55 4.10 1.26
C CYS A 92 12.03 5.51 1.02
N LYS A 93 11.15 5.64 0.05
CA LYS A 93 10.49 6.89 -0.33
C LYS A 93 9.00 6.67 -0.47
N GLU A 94 8.24 7.74 -0.54
CA GLU A 94 6.84 7.68 -0.94
C GLU A 94 6.72 7.01 -2.31
N LYS A 95 5.63 6.30 -2.51
CA LYS A 95 5.33 5.55 -3.74
C LYS A 95 6.23 4.36 -4.00
N GLN A 96 6.86 3.83 -2.96
CA GLN A 96 7.61 2.57 -3.04
C GLN A 96 6.90 1.48 -2.24
N TRP A 97 7.09 0.24 -2.69
CA TRP A 97 6.67 -0.93 -1.93
C TRP A 97 7.74 -1.28 -0.92
N VAL A 98 7.34 -1.46 0.32
CA VAL A 98 8.24 -1.78 1.43
C VAL A 98 7.85 -3.10 2.07
N ILE A 99 8.82 -3.74 2.64
CA ILE A 99 8.69 -4.99 3.38
C ILE A 99 8.88 -4.67 4.86
N PHE A 100 8.01 -5.19 5.70
CA PHE A 100 8.06 -4.98 7.14
C PHE A 100 7.67 -6.26 7.86
N ALA A 101 7.98 -6.33 9.15
CA ALA A 101 7.58 -7.47 9.97
C ALA A 101 6.06 -7.52 10.12
N ARG A 102 5.51 -8.72 10.16
CA ARG A 102 4.05 -8.94 10.20
C ARG A 102 3.33 -8.15 11.29
N TYR A 103 3.96 -7.98 12.44
CA TYR A 103 3.36 -7.31 13.58
C TYR A 103 3.92 -5.89 13.80
N ALA A 104 4.68 -5.37 12.83
CA ALA A 104 5.21 -4.02 12.93
C ALA A 104 4.11 -2.97 12.78
N GLY A 105 4.25 -1.89 13.53
CA GLY A 105 3.39 -0.73 13.43
C GLY A 105 2.00 -0.88 14.00
N SER A 106 1.21 0.15 13.80
CA SER A 106 -0.19 0.20 14.23
C SER A 106 -1.09 0.02 13.01
N ARG A 107 -2.00 -0.92 13.13
CA ARG A 107 -2.96 -1.24 12.06
C ARG A 107 -4.29 -0.57 12.37
N MET A 108 -4.91 0.00 11.35
CA MET A 108 -6.25 0.55 11.46
C MET A 108 -6.98 0.44 10.14
N GLU A 109 -8.29 0.53 10.18
CA GLU A 109 -9.13 0.46 9.01
C GLU A 109 -9.82 1.79 8.79
N ILE A 110 -9.77 2.26 7.56
CA ILE A 110 -10.46 3.46 7.11
C ILE A 110 -11.32 3.11 5.89
N ASP A 111 -12.04 4.08 5.34
CA ASP A 111 -12.96 3.86 4.22
C ASP A 111 -12.32 3.15 3.03
N VAL A 112 -11.07 3.46 2.74
CA VAL A 112 -10.35 2.86 1.59
C VAL A 112 -9.73 1.50 1.90
N GLY A 113 -9.79 1.05 3.15
CA GLY A 113 -9.25 -0.23 3.57
C GLY A 113 -8.30 -0.12 4.75
N GLU A 114 -7.53 -1.17 4.96
CA GLU A 114 -6.55 -1.22 6.03
C GLU A 114 -5.35 -0.33 5.71
N ILE A 115 -4.89 0.39 6.71
CA ILE A 115 -3.64 1.14 6.66
C ILE A 115 -2.79 0.78 7.86
N ARG A 116 -1.50 1.06 7.77
CA ARG A 116 -0.56 0.76 8.84
C ARG A 116 0.42 1.93 9.01
N LEU A 117 0.64 2.33 10.24
CA LEU A 117 1.65 3.32 10.60
C LEU A 117 2.88 2.61 11.14
N LEU A 118 4.00 2.81 10.47
CA LEU A 118 5.28 2.20 10.82
C LEU A 118 6.26 3.27 11.29
N ASN A 119 7.18 2.90 12.17
CA ASN A 119 8.38 3.71 12.37
C ASN A 119 9.32 3.52 11.16
N ASP A 120 10.14 4.51 10.88
CA ASP A 120 11.06 4.45 9.74
C ASP A 120 12.06 3.30 9.82
N ASP A 121 12.45 2.89 11.02
CA ASP A 121 13.36 1.77 11.23
C ASP A 121 12.67 0.39 11.20
N GLU A 122 11.36 0.36 11.03
CA GLU A 122 10.61 -0.89 10.90
C GLU A 122 10.55 -1.41 9.46
N VAL A 123 11.06 -0.64 8.50
CA VAL A 123 11.17 -1.06 7.11
C VAL A 123 12.35 -2.03 6.98
N LEU A 124 12.07 -3.25 6.54
CA LEU A 124 13.08 -4.29 6.38
C LEU A 124 13.71 -4.29 4.99
N GLY A 125 12.97 -3.82 3.99
CA GLY A 125 13.46 -3.79 2.62
C GLY A 125 12.45 -3.11 1.71
N THR A 126 12.84 -3.02 0.43
CA THR A 126 11.97 -2.50 -0.63
C THR A 126 11.88 -3.54 -1.74
N ILE A 127 10.82 -3.46 -2.52
CA ILE A 127 10.62 -4.34 -3.67
C ILE A 127 9.91 -3.55 -4.76
N ASP A 128 10.28 -3.77 -6.01
CA ASP A 128 9.69 -3.04 -7.14
C ASP A 128 8.28 -3.51 -7.43
N ASP A 129 8.06 -4.82 -7.43
CA ASP A 129 6.76 -5.40 -7.68
C ASP A 129 6.43 -6.42 -6.57
N PRO A 130 5.39 -6.14 -5.74
CA PRO A 130 5.02 -7.04 -4.67
C PRO A 130 4.53 -8.40 -5.16
N ASN A 131 4.10 -8.50 -6.41
CA ASN A 131 3.71 -9.79 -7.01
C ASN A 131 4.90 -10.74 -7.19
N ASP A 132 6.13 -10.25 -7.14
CA ASP A 132 7.32 -11.07 -7.20
C ASP A 132 7.54 -11.86 -5.91
N ILE A 133 6.88 -11.49 -4.82
CA ILE A 133 6.86 -12.27 -3.60
C ILE A 133 5.73 -13.29 -3.70
N LEU A 134 6.08 -14.54 -3.86
CA LEU A 134 5.11 -15.61 -4.07
C LEU A 134 4.53 -16.13 -2.77
N HIS A 135 5.27 -16.05 -1.68
CA HIS A 135 4.88 -16.62 -0.41
C HIS A 135 5.58 -15.90 0.76
N ALA A 136 4.85 -15.67 1.83
CA ALA A 136 5.38 -15.13 3.08
C ALA A 136 4.97 -16.04 4.26
N PHE A 137 5.86 -16.21 5.19
CA PHE A 137 5.65 -17.09 6.34
C PHE A 137 5.20 -16.36 7.59
#